data_9804ddc923d4df9ce1ef9d95e9fd31dc
#
_entry.id   9804ddc923d4df9ce1ef9d95e9fd31dc
#
_cell.length_a   1.000
_cell.length_b   1.000
_cell.length_c   1.000
_cell.angle_alpha   90.00
_cell.angle_beta   90.00
_cell.angle_gamma   90.00
#
_symmetry.space_group_name_H-M   'P 1'
#
loop_
_entity.id
_entity.type
_entity.pdbx_description
1 polymer ?
#
loop_
_entity_poly.entity_id
_entity_poly.type
_entity_poly.pdbx_seq_one_letter_code
_entity_poly.pdbx_strand_id
1 'polypeptide(L)'
;MADTPDFPAWRRRFAVGALATAFGHLRRCTLDQVEARLGPLVGGLAALDPAQASARELPYSVRRTYWCFIWQMLQRNASCRAVVQQLLALFALEGRPALAEASSAYCQARARLPEPLLQAALRASAQAADHRVVPSAALQGRVVKVMDGTSLALPDTAQNQAAYPQPASQQPGCGFPRLNLLVVWSARSGTVLDHARGDLHASEMGLLHQVAPTLAPQDIVIYDRAAGHFVACATLTARGVDLISRVHTRQTDWRRGQRLGPDQRLVVWPKTRQQSAYLDAAQWAELPAQITVRLIRVRVRQKGFRARELVLVTTLLDPALYPAAQIVAAYLRRWRLEMCLDDLKTTLGLDALRCQSPAMIHREILALLIAHNLVRAVMAEAARAHAVPLERISFTGTMDALRSFSRAIAQTARPRQQQRLWAEMLRVLAADLVPLRPDRWEPRVVKHRPKTYPRLNRPRLEYRQVRHGSLYRRTKT
;
A
#
# COMPACT_ATOMS: atom_id res chain seq x y z
N MET A 1 20.41 -46.09 6.13
CA MET A 1 19.84 -44.76 6.13
C MET A 1 19.21 -44.54 7.49
N ALA A 2 19.82 -43.68 8.27
CA ALA A 2 19.45 -43.45 9.66
C ALA A 2 18.07 -42.79 9.75
N ASP A 3 17.20 -43.30 10.60
CA ASP A 3 15.93 -42.69 11.00
C ASP A 3 16.23 -41.36 11.67
N THR A 4 15.73 -40.28 11.08
CA THR A 4 15.70 -38.98 11.75
C THR A 4 14.50 -38.92 12.71
N PRO A 5 14.71 -38.56 14.00
CA PRO A 5 13.69 -38.65 15.03
C PRO A 5 12.51 -37.68 14.91
N ASP A 6 12.59 -36.71 14.00
CA ASP A 6 11.78 -35.50 14.10
C ASP A 6 10.37 -35.53 13.49
N PHE A 7 9.96 -36.60 12.79
CA PHE A 7 8.62 -36.68 12.19
C PHE A 7 7.99 -38.09 12.21
N PRO A 8 7.71 -38.67 13.39
CA PRO A 8 7.08 -40.01 13.44
C PRO A 8 5.64 -40.05 12.94
N ALA A 9 4.95 -38.90 12.87
CA ALA A 9 3.57 -38.78 12.37
C ALA A 9 3.46 -38.81 10.84
N TRP A 10 4.54 -38.60 10.10
CA TRP A 10 4.52 -38.54 8.63
C TRP A 10 4.35 -39.92 7.99
N ARG A 11 4.92 -40.95 8.56
CA ARG A 11 4.84 -42.34 8.01
C ARG A 11 3.44 -42.96 8.09
N ARG A 12 2.57 -42.52 9.02
CA ARG A 12 1.22 -43.12 9.19
C ARG A 12 0.13 -42.51 8.28
N ARG A 13 0.40 -41.44 7.55
CA ARG A 13 -0.61 -40.74 6.73
C ARG A 13 -0.50 -40.94 5.23
N PHE A 14 0.48 -41.72 4.75
CA PHE A 14 0.68 -42.03 3.32
C PHE A 14 0.31 -43.45 2.96
N ALA A 15 -0.80 -44.00 3.49
CA ALA A 15 -1.43 -45.15 2.86
C ALA A 15 -2.07 -44.69 1.53
N VAL A 16 -1.90 -45.44 0.43
CA VAL A 16 -2.36 -45.09 -0.93
C VAL A 16 -3.85 -44.74 -0.97
N GLY A 17 -4.69 -45.32 -0.10
CA GLY A 17 -6.11 -44.95 0.06
C GLY A 17 -6.33 -43.54 0.68
N ALA A 18 -5.42 -43.07 1.53
CA ALA A 18 -5.46 -41.72 2.10
C ALA A 18 -5.02 -40.64 1.10
N LEU A 19 -4.15 -41.00 0.14
CA LEU A 19 -3.80 -40.10 -0.98
C LEU A 19 -4.99 -39.85 -1.90
N ALA A 20 -5.77 -40.87 -2.27
CA ALA A 20 -6.98 -40.68 -3.11
C ALA A 20 -8.04 -39.80 -2.40
N THR A 21 -8.20 -39.97 -1.08
CA THR A 21 -9.10 -39.15 -0.26
C THR A 21 -8.51 -37.73 -0.07
N ALA A 22 -7.20 -37.59 0.14
CA ALA A 22 -6.53 -36.28 0.19
C ALA A 22 -6.59 -35.55 -1.17
N PHE A 23 -6.46 -36.26 -2.29
CA PHE A 23 -6.67 -35.73 -3.64
C PHE A 23 -8.12 -35.33 -3.86
N GLY A 24 -9.11 -36.09 -3.35
CA GLY A 24 -10.52 -35.70 -3.38
C GLY A 24 -10.79 -34.41 -2.60
N HIS A 25 -10.06 -34.13 -1.54
CA HIS A 25 -10.14 -32.90 -0.76
C HIS A 25 -9.34 -31.73 -1.37
N LEU A 26 -8.24 -31.99 -2.06
CA LEU A 26 -7.50 -30.99 -2.84
C LEU A 26 -8.31 -30.44 -4.02
N ARG A 27 -9.33 -31.16 -4.51
CA ARG A 27 -10.21 -30.74 -5.62
C ARG A 27 -10.98 -29.43 -5.37
N ARG A 28 -11.00 -28.91 -4.15
CA ARG A 28 -11.80 -27.73 -3.79
C ARG A 28 -10.96 -26.55 -3.32
N CYS A 29 -9.71 -26.50 -3.71
CA CYS A 29 -8.72 -25.56 -3.19
C CYS A 29 -8.28 -24.51 -4.18
N THR A 30 -8.24 -23.39 -3.74
CA THR A 30 -7.39 -22.26 -3.42
C THR A 30 -7.84 -20.94 -4.06
N LEU A 31 -8.07 -20.85 -5.35
CA LEU A 31 -8.54 -19.60 -6.02
C LEU A 31 -9.98 -19.28 -5.69
N ASP A 32 -10.87 -20.28 -5.79
CA ASP A 32 -12.32 -20.11 -5.49
C ASP A 32 -12.55 -19.76 -4.02
N GLN A 33 -11.66 -20.16 -3.12
CA GLN A 33 -11.84 -19.86 -1.71
C GLN A 33 -11.21 -18.54 -1.28
N VAL A 34 -10.12 -18.11 -1.89
CA VAL A 34 -9.67 -16.73 -1.79
C VAL A 34 -10.80 -15.82 -2.28
N GLU A 35 -11.43 -16.16 -3.38
CA GLU A 35 -12.58 -15.44 -3.88
C GLU A 35 -13.80 -15.54 -2.95
N ALA A 36 -14.21 -16.73 -2.52
CA ALA A 36 -15.37 -16.91 -1.64
C ALA A 36 -15.23 -16.15 -0.31
N ARG A 37 -14.00 -16.02 0.23
CA ARG A 37 -13.73 -15.35 1.50
C ARG A 37 -13.41 -13.88 1.37
N LEU A 38 -12.65 -13.50 0.36
CA LEU A 38 -12.25 -12.12 0.13
C LEU A 38 -13.17 -11.40 -0.86
N GLY A 39 -13.95 -12.12 -1.66
CA GLY A 39 -14.93 -11.55 -2.59
C GLY A 39 -15.93 -10.61 -1.94
N PRO A 40 -16.56 -10.96 -0.79
CA PRO A 40 -17.43 -10.04 -0.05
C PRO A 40 -16.72 -8.77 0.44
N LEU A 41 -15.39 -8.79 0.56
CA LEU A 41 -14.59 -7.62 0.95
C LEU A 41 -14.31 -6.67 -0.22
N VAL A 42 -14.49 -7.15 -1.45
CA VAL A 42 -14.14 -6.36 -2.65
C VAL A 42 -15.38 -5.77 -3.32
N GLY A 43 -16.58 -6.13 -2.88
CA GLY A 43 -17.86 -5.64 -3.39
C GLY A 43 -18.00 -5.66 -4.93
N GLY A 44 -19.10 -6.14 -5.47
CA GLY A 44 -19.42 -5.94 -6.89
C GLY A 44 -18.57 -6.66 -7.94
N LEU A 45 -17.58 -7.49 -7.56
CA LEU A 45 -16.85 -8.34 -8.52
C LEU A 45 -17.78 -9.35 -9.22
N ALA A 46 -18.91 -9.69 -8.62
CA ALA A 46 -19.96 -10.48 -9.29
C ALA A 46 -20.57 -9.77 -10.53
N ALA A 47 -20.52 -8.44 -10.56
CA ALA A 47 -20.91 -7.64 -11.73
C ALA A 47 -19.85 -7.61 -12.85
N LEU A 48 -18.68 -8.22 -12.62
CA LEU A 48 -17.55 -8.20 -13.54
C LEU A 48 -17.45 -9.41 -14.46
N ASP A 49 -18.30 -10.42 -14.29
CA ASP A 49 -18.63 -11.32 -15.37
C ASP A 49 -19.82 -10.69 -16.11
N PRO A 50 -19.58 -9.97 -17.21
CA PRO A 50 -20.68 -9.68 -18.09
C PRO A 50 -21.27 -11.04 -18.47
N ALA A 51 -22.57 -11.15 -18.41
CA ALA A 51 -23.33 -12.32 -18.86
C ALA A 51 -23.14 -12.66 -20.36
N GLN A 52 -22.06 -12.27 -20.96
CA GLN A 52 -21.49 -12.79 -22.18
C GLN A 52 -20.70 -14.05 -21.82
N ALA A 53 -21.46 -15.05 -21.34
CA ALA A 53 -21.08 -16.42 -21.53
C ALA A 53 -20.95 -16.65 -23.04
N SER A 54 -19.80 -16.34 -23.62
CA SER A 54 -19.37 -17.07 -24.80
C SER A 54 -19.37 -18.52 -24.37
N ALA A 55 -19.98 -19.39 -25.15
CA ALA A 55 -20.17 -20.82 -24.89
C ALA A 55 -18.86 -21.61 -24.67
N ARG A 56 -17.69 -20.93 -24.60
CA ARG A 56 -16.39 -21.43 -24.25
C ARG A 56 -15.90 -20.69 -22.97
N GLU A 57 -15.91 -21.39 -21.89
CA GLU A 57 -15.27 -20.91 -20.64
C GLU A 57 -13.78 -20.70 -20.87
N LEU A 58 -13.38 -19.45 -21.07
CA LEU A 58 -11.98 -19.10 -21.27
C LEU A 58 -11.18 -19.46 -20.01
N PRO A 59 -10.01 -20.09 -20.15
CA PRO A 59 -9.13 -20.43 -19.01
C PRO A 59 -8.79 -19.24 -18.14
N TYR A 60 -8.64 -18.07 -18.74
CA TYR A 60 -8.31 -16.79 -18.10
C TYR A 60 -9.45 -15.78 -18.33
N SER A 61 -10.63 -16.04 -17.72
CA SER A 61 -11.70 -15.03 -17.63
C SER A 61 -11.20 -13.83 -16.81
N VAL A 62 -11.87 -12.67 -16.94
CA VAL A 62 -11.52 -11.44 -16.17
C VAL A 62 -11.50 -11.75 -14.67
N ARG A 63 -12.53 -12.41 -14.16
CA ARG A 63 -12.68 -12.79 -12.75
C ARG A 63 -11.54 -13.70 -12.30
N ARG A 64 -11.25 -14.78 -13.02
CA ARG A 64 -10.17 -15.70 -12.69
C ARG A 64 -8.81 -15.00 -12.76
N THR A 65 -8.56 -14.19 -13.78
CA THR A 65 -7.32 -13.44 -13.94
C THR A 65 -7.12 -12.45 -12.79
N TYR A 66 -8.17 -11.75 -12.38
CA TYR A 66 -8.14 -10.85 -11.23
C TYR A 66 -7.71 -11.59 -9.95
N TRP A 67 -8.39 -12.70 -9.60
CA TRP A 67 -8.04 -13.45 -8.37
C TRP A 67 -6.67 -14.11 -8.44
N CYS A 68 -6.25 -14.58 -9.60
CA CYS A 68 -4.88 -15.06 -9.83
C CYS A 68 -3.87 -13.95 -9.55
N PHE A 69 -4.17 -12.73 -9.99
CA PHE A 69 -3.27 -11.60 -9.80
C PHE A 69 -3.20 -11.17 -8.34
N ILE A 70 -4.34 -11.09 -7.64
CA ILE A 70 -4.38 -10.83 -6.20
C ILE A 70 -3.66 -11.94 -5.42
N TRP A 71 -3.91 -13.22 -5.73
CA TRP A 71 -3.20 -14.34 -5.12
C TRP A 71 -1.69 -14.23 -5.33
N GLN A 72 -1.25 -13.85 -6.53
CA GLN A 72 0.16 -13.64 -6.85
C GLN A 72 0.79 -12.57 -5.94
N MET A 73 0.08 -11.48 -5.68
CA MET A 73 0.54 -10.41 -4.77
C MET A 73 0.60 -10.87 -3.32
N LEU A 74 -0.35 -11.68 -2.88
CA LEU A 74 -0.37 -12.25 -1.52
C LEU A 74 0.72 -13.31 -1.30
N GLN A 75 1.29 -13.90 -2.36
CA GLN A 75 2.42 -14.84 -2.27
C GLN A 75 3.74 -14.09 -2.42
N ARG A 76 4.57 -14.21 -1.43
CA ARG A 76 5.89 -13.55 -1.45
C ARG A 76 6.70 -14.01 -2.67
N ASN A 77 6.99 -13.09 -3.57
CA ASN A 77 7.82 -13.32 -4.75
C ASN A 77 7.30 -14.36 -5.78
N ALA A 78 5.98 -14.63 -5.84
CA ALA A 78 5.43 -15.55 -6.82
C ALA A 78 5.64 -15.07 -8.25
N SER A 79 6.15 -15.95 -9.10
CA SER A 79 6.29 -15.69 -10.54
C SER A 79 4.98 -15.95 -11.28
N CYS A 80 4.86 -15.46 -12.51
CA CYS A 80 3.72 -15.82 -13.37
C CYS A 80 3.64 -17.33 -13.62
N ARG A 81 4.79 -17.99 -13.70
CA ARG A 81 4.86 -19.45 -13.81
C ARG A 81 4.27 -20.15 -12.58
N ALA A 82 4.51 -19.65 -11.37
CA ALA A 82 3.93 -20.22 -10.15
C ALA A 82 2.39 -20.13 -10.17
N VAL A 83 1.82 -19.05 -10.71
CA VAL A 83 0.37 -18.92 -10.89
C VAL A 83 -0.16 -19.95 -11.88
N VAL A 84 0.50 -20.14 -13.02
CA VAL A 84 0.12 -21.14 -14.02
C VAL A 84 0.19 -22.55 -13.45
N GLN A 85 1.25 -22.89 -12.70
CA GLN A 85 1.37 -24.18 -12.02
C GLN A 85 0.25 -24.42 -11.02
N GLN A 86 -0.14 -23.37 -10.26
CA GLN A 86 -1.28 -23.45 -9.34
C GLN A 86 -2.60 -23.71 -10.08
N LEU A 87 -2.82 -23.05 -11.23
CA LEU A 87 -4.01 -23.27 -12.05
C LEU A 87 -4.01 -24.65 -12.71
N LEU A 88 -2.87 -25.14 -13.18
CA LEU A 88 -2.74 -26.49 -13.73
C LEU A 88 -3.12 -27.55 -12.69
N ALA A 89 -2.63 -27.40 -11.46
CA ALA A 89 -2.98 -28.29 -10.36
C ALA A 89 -4.49 -28.23 -10.06
N LEU A 90 -5.10 -27.05 -10.06
CA LEU A 90 -6.54 -26.86 -9.86
C LEU A 90 -7.36 -27.54 -10.98
N PHE A 91 -6.98 -27.30 -12.24
CA PHE A 91 -7.69 -27.86 -13.41
C PHE A 91 -7.57 -29.40 -13.44
N ALA A 92 -6.40 -29.95 -13.10
CA ALA A 92 -6.22 -31.40 -12.98
C ALA A 92 -7.13 -32.00 -11.89
N LEU A 93 -7.26 -31.30 -10.75
CA LEU A 93 -8.14 -31.71 -9.65
C LEU A 93 -9.62 -31.66 -10.04
N GLU A 94 -10.02 -30.67 -10.86
CA GLU A 94 -11.40 -30.51 -11.35
C GLU A 94 -11.71 -31.40 -12.55
N GLY A 95 -10.74 -32.16 -13.08
CA GLY A 95 -10.89 -32.96 -14.29
C GLY A 95 -11.10 -32.12 -15.55
N ARG A 96 -10.65 -30.88 -15.55
CA ARG A 96 -10.74 -29.93 -16.68
C ARG A 96 -9.58 -30.15 -17.66
N PRO A 97 -9.74 -29.73 -18.93
CA PRO A 97 -8.66 -29.78 -19.90
C PRO A 97 -7.40 -29.04 -19.41
N ALA A 98 -6.23 -29.61 -19.66
CA ALA A 98 -4.96 -29.02 -19.27
C ALA A 98 -4.75 -27.66 -19.94
N LEU A 99 -4.20 -26.71 -19.18
CA LEU A 99 -3.74 -25.43 -19.69
C LEU A 99 -2.34 -25.57 -20.31
N ALA A 100 -1.99 -24.65 -21.19
CA ALA A 100 -0.61 -24.52 -21.63
C ALA A 100 0.29 -24.12 -20.43
N GLU A 101 1.44 -24.79 -20.30
CA GLU A 101 2.39 -24.57 -19.19
C GLU A 101 3.08 -23.20 -19.26
N ALA A 102 3.09 -22.57 -20.45
CA ALA A 102 3.70 -21.29 -20.66
C ALA A 102 2.91 -20.15 -19.98
N SER A 103 3.62 -19.23 -19.35
CA SER A 103 2.99 -18.10 -18.65
C SER A 103 2.50 -16.97 -19.56
N SER A 104 2.73 -17.06 -20.88
CA SER A 104 2.39 -16.00 -21.85
C SER A 104 0.90 -15.68 -21.86
N ALA A 105 0.03 -16.69 -21.86
CA ALA A 105 -1.43 -16.50 -21.85
C ALA A 105 -1.90 -15.78 -20.58
N TYR A 106 -1.37 -16.14 -19.42
CA TYR A 106 -1.64 -15.44 -18.15
C TYR A 106 -1.11 -13.99 -18.18
N CYS A 107 0.09 -13.75 -18.69
CA CYS A 107 0.66 -12.41 -18.82
C CYS A 107 -0.21 -11.51 -19.71
N GLN A 108 -0.69 -12.04 -20.85
CA GLN A 108 -1.61 -11.35 -21.74
C GLN A 108 -2.98 -11.09 -21.09
N ALA A 109 -3.50 -12.06 -20.33
CA ALA A 109 -4.75 -11.88 -19.60
C ALA A 109 -4.64 -10.75 -18.55
N ARG A 110 -3.55 -10.70 -17.78
CA ARG A 110 -3.31 -9.57 -16.86
C ARG A 110 -3.23 -8.23 -17.59
N ALA A 111 -2.59 -8.18 -18.75
CA ALA A 111 -2.48 -6.95 -19.53
C ALA A 111 -3.85 -6.45 -20.04
N ARG A 112 -4.82 -7.34 -20.20
CA ARG A 112 -6.21 -7.00 -20.60
C ARG A 112 -7.11 -6.62 -19.42
N LEU A 113 -6.69 -6.82 -18.16
CA LEU A 113 -7.49 -6.38 -17.00
C LEU A 113 -7.75 -4.88 -17.09
N PRO A 114 -9.03 -4.42 -17.08
CA PRO A 114 -9.32 -2.99 -17.12
C PRO A 114 -8.81 -2.28 -15.86
N GLU A 115 -8.06 -1.19 -16.02
CA GLU A 115 -7.58 -0.40 -14.89
C GLU A 115 -8.73 0.18 -14.05
N PRO A 116 -9.84 0.69 -14.62
CA PRO A 116 -11.00 1.15 -13.85
C PRO A 116 -11.59 0.09 -12.95
N LEU A 117 -11.54 -1.18 -13.36
CA LEU A 117 -11.95 -2.32 -12.55
C LEU A 117 -11.10 -2.46 -11.29
N LEU A 118 -9.78 -2.40 -11.45
CA LEU A 118 -8.85 -2.48 -10.32
C LEU A 118 -8.99 -1.27 -9.39
N GLN A 119 -9.25 -0.08 -9.93
CA GLN A 119 -9.53 1.11 -9.13
C GLN A 119 -10.83 0.97 -8.32
N ALA A 120 -11.90 0.45 -8.94
CA ALA A 120 -13.16 0.18 -8.24
C ALA A 120 -12.97 -0.86 -7.12
N ALA A 121 -12.22 -1.93 -7.38
CA ALA A 121 -11.89 -2.95 -6.38
C ALA A 121 -11.04 -2.38 -5.22
N LEU A 122 -10.11 -1.47 -5.50
CA LEU A 122 -9.34 -0.77 -4.48
C LEU A 122 -10.26 0.00 -3.53
N ARG A 123 -11.17 0.81 -4.06
CA ARG A 123 -12.12 1.60 -3.25
C ARG A 123 -13.07 0.71 -2.45
N ALA A 124 -13.63 -0.32 -3.08
CA ALA A 124 -14.53 -1.27 -2.42
C ALA A 124 -13.85 -2.01 -1.27
N SER A 125 -12.60 -2.46 -1.45
CA SER A 125 -11.83 -3.13 -0.39
C SER A 125 -11.51 -2.22 0.79
N ALA A 126 -11.21 -0.94 0.54
CA ALA A 126 -11.01 0.05 1.57
C ALA A 126 -12.28 0.32 2.37
N GLN A 127 -13.41 0.53 1.68
CA GLN A 127 -14.71 0.75 2.30
C GLN A 127 -15.13 -0.45 3.15
N ALA A 128 -14.97 -1.66 2.65
CA ALA A 128 -15.28 -2.88 3.38
C ALA A 128 -14.46 -3.01 4.67
N ALA A 129 -13.20 -2.60 4.68
CA ALA A 129 -12.38 -2.58 5.88
C ALA A 129 -12.80 -1.46 6.86
N ASP A 130 -13.10 -0.27 6.36
CA ASP A 130 -13.54 0.86 7.19
C ASP A 130 -14.84 0.56 7.94
N HIS A 131 -15.78 -0.15 7.32
CA HIS A 131 -17.02 -0.59 7.97
C HIS A 131 -16.81 -1.56 9.15
N ARG A 132 -15.64 -2.19 9.23
CA ARG A 132 -15.28 -3.12 10.31
C ARG A 132 -14.65 -2.44 11.52
N VAL A 133 -14.25 -1.19 11.38
CA VAL A 133 -13.58 -0.42 12.42
C VAL A 133 -14.54 0.63 12.98
N VAL A 134 -14.63 0.73 14.30
CA VAL A 134 -15.48 1.72 14.97
C VAL A 134 -14.96 3.14 14.65
N PRO A 135 -15.84 4.07 14.22
CA PRO A 135 -15.46 5.46 14.01
C PRO A 135 -14.91 6.11 15.27
N SER A 136 -13.88 6.95 15.10
CA SER A 136 -13.39 7.77 16.22
C SER A 136 -14.32 8.96 16.44
N ALA A 137 -14.67 9.25 17.69
CA ALA A 137 -15.38 10.47 18.06
C ALA A 137 -14.48 11.73 18.04
N ALA A 138 -13.16 11.57 17.97
CA ALA A 138 -12.23 12.69 17.89
C ALA A 138 -12.44 13.52 16.60
N LEU A 139 -12.09 14.81 16.66
CA LEU A 139 -12.26 15.76 15.56
C LEU A 139 -13.71 15.80 15.03
N GLN A 140 -14.68 15.78 15.94
CA GLN A 140 -16.12 15.80 15.65
C GLN A 140 -16.60 14.59 14.82
N GLY A 141 -15.94 13.44 14.92
CA GLY A 141 -16.29 12.25 14.15
C GLY A 141 -16.02 12.35 12.65
N ARG A 142 -15.36 13.42 12.21
CA ARG A 142 -15.04 13.64 10.78
C ARG A 142 -14.07 12.58 10.25
N VAL A 143 -14.17 12.30 8.96
CA VAL A 143 -13.29 11.35 8.29
C VAL A 143 -11.89 11.93 8.18
N VAL A 144 -10.91 11.19 8.69
CA VAL A 144 -9.50 11.56 8.62
C VAL A 144 -8.80 10.70 7.58
N LYS A 145 -8.17 11.36 6.62
CA LYS A 145 -7.34 10.75 5.58
C LYS A 145 -5.89 11.18 5.79
N VAL A 146 -4.97 10.28 5.53
CA VAL A 146 -3.53 10.60 5.61
C VAL A 146 -2.91 10.41 4.26
N MET A 147 -2.04 11.32 3.87
CA MET A 147 -1.31 11.25 2.61
C MET A 147 0.18 11.09 2.88
N ASP A 148 0.80 10.22 2.10
CA ASP A 148 2.25 10.02 2.16
C ASP A 148 2.79 9.68 0.77
N GLY A 149 3.93 10.26 0.43
CA GLY A 149 4.59 10.09 -0.85
C GLY A 149 5.74 9.09 -0.78
N THR A 150 5.98 8.39 -1.88
CA THR A 150 7.14 7.51 -2.01
C THR A 150 7.64 7.47 -3.44
N SER A 151 8.92 7.15 -3.62
CA SER A 151 9.52 6.94 -4.94
C SER A 151 9.89 5.46 -5.11
N LEU A 152 9.51 4.89 -6.24
CA LEU A 152 9.70 3.49 -6.59
C LEU A 152 10.70 3.35 -7.74
N ALA A 153 11.61 2.39 -7.62
CA ALA A 153 12.47 1.99 -8.73
C ALA A 153 11.73 0.96 -9.60
N LEU A 154 11.70 1.19 -10.90
CA LEU A 154 11.04 0.31 -11.86
C LEU A 154 12.07 -0.57 -12.59
N PRO A 155 11.63 -1.71 -13.17
CA PRO A 155 12.47 -2.49 -14.05
C PRO A 155 13.03 -1.65 -15.20
N ASP A 156 14.32 -1.82 -15.49
CA ASP A 156 15.04 -1.07 -16.51
C ASP A 156 14.72 -1.59 -17.91
N THR A 157 13.69 -1.01 -18.50
CA THR A 157 13.24 -1.26 -19.88
C THR A 157 13.13 0.05 -20.64
N ALA A 158 13.25 0.01 -21.96
CA ALA A 158 13.11 1.21 -22.80
C ALA A 158 11.75 1.91 -22.59
N GLN A 159 10.66 1.14 -22.44
CA GLN A 159 9.33 1.69 -22.21
C GLN A 159 9.22 2.37 -20.84
N ASN A 160 9.77 1.76 -19.78
CA ASN A 160 9.74 2.35 -18.45
C ASN A 160 10.65 3.57 -18.36
N GLN A 161 11.84 3.57 -19.02
CA GLN A 161 12.73 4.74 -19.10
C GLN A 161 12.08 5.91 -19.84
N ALA A 162 11.32 5.63 -20.91
CA ALA A 162 10.62 6.66 -21.66
C ALA A 162 9.51 7.34 -20.85
N ALA A 163 8.75 6.56 -20.04
CA ALA A 163 7.65 7.08 -19.24
C ALA A 163 8.10 7.63 -17.87
N TYR A 164 9.14 7.06 -17.29
CA TYR A 164 9.65 7.33 -15.95
C TYR A 164 11.17 7.38 -15.95
N PRO A 165 11.77 8.45 -16.48
CA PRO A 165 13.22 8.50 -16.66
C PRO A 165 13.99 8.32 -15.36
N GLN A 166 15.22 7.81 -15.47
CA GLN A 166 16.17 7.75 -14.37
C GLN A 166 16.56 9.17 -13.88
N PRO A 167 17.06 9.33 -12.63
CA PRO A 167 17.56 10.61 -12.15
C PRO A 167 18.67 11.19 -13.01
N ALA A 168 18.59 12.47 -13.34
CA ALA A 168 19.61 13.18 -14.13
C ALA A 168 21.01 13.21 -13.47
N SER A 169 21.09 12.98 -12.16
CA SER A 169 22.36 12.86 -11.42
C SER A 169 23.13 11.56 -11.71
N GLN A 170 22.52 10.62 -12.43
CA GLN A 170 23.13 9.36 -12.83
C GLN A 170 23.41 9.39 -14.33
N GLN A 171 24.55 8.82 -14.73
CA GLN A 171 24.86 8.73 -16.16
C GLN A 171 23.78 7.94 -16.92
N PRO A 172 23.43 8.33 -18.16
CA PRO A 172 22.45 7.63 -18.97
C PRO A 172 22.72 6.13 -19.03
N GLY A 173 21.70 5.30 -18.85
CA GLY A 173 21.82 3.84 -18.84
C GLY A 173 22.44 3.22 -17.58
N CYS A 174 22.72 4.01 -16.54
CA CYS A 174 23.26 3.52 -15.26
C CYS A 174 22.23 3.54 -14.13
N GLY A 175 21.11 4.20 -14.31
CA GLY A 175 20.05 4.36 -13.33
C GLY A 175 18.78 3.58 -13.66
N PHE A 176 17.99 3.27 -12.63
CA PHE A 176 16.66 2.70 -12.80
C PHE A 176 15.64 3.81 -13.05
N PRO A 177 14.61 3.55 -13.88
CA PRO A 177 13.44 4.43 -14.00
C PRO A 177 12.82 4.68 -12.63
N ARG A 178 12.28 5.89 -12.40
CA ARG A 178 11.72 6.31 -11.11
C ARG A 178 10.29 6.79 -11.24
N LEU A 179 9.39 6.19 -10.48
CA LEU A 179 8.00 6.58 -10.34
C LEU A 179 7.76 7.17 -8.96
N ASN A 180 7.20 8.38 -8.89
CA ASN A 180 6.69 8.97 -7.66
C ASN A 180 5.24 8.55 -7.46
N LEU A 181 4.93 8.06 -6.27
CA LEU A 181 3.62 7.57 -5.87
C LEU A 181 3.17 8.35 -4.64
N LEU A 182 2.00 8.99 -4.70
CA LEU A 182 1.28 9.52 -3.55
C LEU A 182 0.15 8.56 -3.19
N VAL A 183 0.04 8.18 -1.94
CA VAL A 183 -0.98 7.26 -1.44
C VAL A 183 -1.88 7.98 -0.45
N VAL A 184 -3.19 7.81 -0.60
CA VAL A 184 -4.22 8.31 0.32
C VAL A 184 -4.72 7.16 1.18
N TRP A 185 -4.57 7.29 2.48
CA TRP A 185 -4.89 6.28 3.48
C TRP A 185 -6.12 6.65 4.30
N SER A 186 -6.92 5.67 4.66
CA SER A 186 -7.88 5.81 5.76
C SER A 186 -7.12 5.80 7.09
N ALA A 187 -7.24 6.85 7.90
CA ALA A 187 -6.69 6.86 9.25
C ALA A 187 -7.40 5.87 10.19
N ARG A 188 -8.60 5.39 9.82
CA ARG A 188 -9.41 4.46 10.60
C ARG A 188 -8.91 3.03 10.47
N SER A 189 -8.82 2.53 9.25
CA SER A 189 -8.46 1.13 8.96
C SER A 189 -7.01 0.94 8.55
N GLY A 190 -6.31 1.99 8.12
CA GLY A 190 -4.99 1.92 7.49
C GLY A 190 -5.03 1.33 6.08
N THR A 191 -6.18 1.36 5.41
CA THR A 191 -6.32 0.94 4.01
C THR A 191 -6.01 2.06 3.05
N VAL A 192 -5.62 1.71 1.84
CA VAL A 192 -5.43 2.65 0.74
C VAL A 192 -6.78 2.97 0.11
N LEU A 193 -7.14 4.25 0.10
CA LEU A 193 -8.37 4.78 -0.50
C LEU A 193 -8.17 5.11 -1.97
N ASP A 194 -7.02 5.73 -2.29
CA ASP A 194 -6.66 6.14 -3.64
C ASP A 194 -5.15 6.38 -3.74
N HIS A 195 -4.67 6.62 -4.96
CA HIS A 195 -3.28 6.95 -5.23
C HIS A 195 -3.14 7.82 -6.48
N ALA A 196 -2.07 8.62 -6.51
CA ALA A 196 -1.60 9.31 -7.70
C ALA A 196 -0.18 8.89 -8.04
N ARG A 197 0.17 8.95 -9.30
CA ARG A 197 1.48 8.58 -9.80
C ARG A 197 2.02 9.60 -10.79
N GLY A 198 3.30 9.77 -10.80
CA GLY A 198 3.99 10.64 -11.73
C GLY A 198 5.44 10.21 -11.94
N ASP A 199 6.10 10.87 -12.85
CA ASP A 199 7.53 10.69 -13.06
C ASP A 199 8.37 11.38 -11.97
N LEU A 200 9.66 11.39 -12.13
CA LEU A 200 10.59 12.00 -11.18
C LEU A 200 10.38 13.52 -11.00
N HIS A 201 9.80 14.19 -12.01
CA HIS A 201 9.52 15.63 -12.00
C HIS A 201 8.16 15.96 -11.39
N ALA A 202 7.29 14.96 -11.23
CA ALA A 202 6.00 15.15 -10.58
C ALA A 202 6.22 15.52 -9.11
N SER A 203 5.79 16.73 -8.75
CA SER A 203 5.84 17.19 -7.37
C SER A 203 4.72 16.53 -6.55
N GLU A 204 4.93 16.42 -5.24
CA GLU A 204 3.90 15.93 -4.33
C GLU A 204 2.60 16.75 -4.41
N MET A 205 2.71 18.05 -4.64
CA MET A 205 1.55 18.92 -4.81
C MET A 205 0.81 18.67 -6.14
N GLY A 206 1.52 18.38 -7.21
CA GLY A 206 0.90 17.95 -8.47
C GLY A 206 0.17 16.61 -8.33
N LEU A 207 0.73 15.68 -7.56
CA LEU A 207 0.08 14.41 -7.24
C LEU A 207 -1.12 14.60 -6.30
N LEU A 208 -1.07 15.54 -5.36
CA LEU A 208 -2.20 15.91 -4.52
C LEU A 208 -3.41 16.36 -5.36
N HIS A 209 -3.18 17.14 -6.41
CA HIS A 209 -4.25 17.56 -7.33
C HIS A 209 -4.94 16.38 -8.03
N GLN A 210 -4.19 15.34 -8.38
CA GLN A 210 -4.76 14.13 -9.00
C GLN A 210 -5.68 13.37 -8.05
N VAL A 211 -5.38 13.30 -6.75
CA VAL A 211 -6.22 12.61 -5.76
C VAL A 211 -7.28 13.51 -5.13
N ALA A 212 -7.20 14.83 -5.31
CA ALA A 212 -8.14 15.78 -4.74
C ALA A 212 -9.63 15.49 -5.06
N PRO A 213 -10.02 14.95 -6.24
CA PRO A 213 -11.39 14.54 -6.51
C PRO A 213 -11.94 13.44 -5.60
N THR A 214 -11.08 12.68 -4.93
CA THR A 214 -11.49 11.62 -3.99
C THR A 214 -11.71 12.12 -2.56
N LEU A 215 -11.40 13.40 -2.31
CA LEU A 215 -11.65 14.06 -1.05
C LEU A 215 -13.06 14.63 -1.05
N ALA A 216 -13.83 14.27 -0.03
CA ALA A 216 -15.17 14.82 0.17
C ALA A 216 -15.11 16.11 1.04
N PRO A 217 -16.06 17.04 0.89
CA PRO A 217 -16.21 18.14 1.84
C PRO A 217 -16.27 17.61 3.28
N GLN A 218 -15.69 18.34 4.21
CA GLN A 218 -15.51 17.97 5.62
C GLN A 218 -14.52 16.83 5.91
N ASP A 219 -13.85 16.25 4.92
CA ASP A 219 -12.69 15.42 5.22
C ASP A 219 -11.58 16.22 5.90
N ILE A 220 -10.80 15.57 6.73
CA ILE A 220 -9.57 16.13 7.29
C ILE A 220 -8.40 15.37 6.70
N VAL A 221 -7.51 16.08 6.01
CA VAL A 221 -6.29 15.52 5.45
C VAL A 221 -5.13 15.77 6.41
N ILE A 222 -4.42 14.73 6.76
CA ILE A 222 -3.13 14.82 7.45
C ILE A 222 -2.03 14.58 6.44
N TYR A 223 -1.10 15.54 6.33
CA TYR A 223 0.03 15.42 5.44
C TYR A 223 1.32 15.82 6.16
N ASP A 224 2.45 15.41 5.61
CA ASP A 224 3.73 15.81 6.16
C ASP A 224 4.05 17.29 5.88
N ARG A 225 5.31 17.68 6.11
CA ARG A 225 5.76 19.07 5.94
C ARG A 225 5.61 19.63 4.52
N ALA A 226 5.49 18.76 3.50
CA ALA A 226 5.38 19.20 2.10
C ALA A 226 4.11 20.04 1.86
N ALA A 227 3.02 19.77 2.59
CA ALA A 227 1.76 20.52 2.45
C ALA A 227 1.59 21.69 3.45
N GLY A 228 2.59 21.98 4.27
CA GLY A 228 2.54 23.05 5.29
C GLY A 228 2.72 24.45 4.70
N HIS A 229 2.01 24.83 3.64
CA HIS A 229 2.14 26.11 2.96
C HIS A 229 0.80 26.61 2.39
N PHE A 230 0.76 27.90 2.00
CA PHE A 230 -0.46 28.59 1.54
C PHE A 230 -1.23 27.81 0.48
N VAL A 231 -0.58 27.38 -0.60
CA VAL A 231 -1.27 26.77 -1.75
C VAL A 231 -2.01 25.50 -1.36
N ALA A 232 -1.39 24.61 -0.58
CA ALA A 232 -2.03 23.39 -0.12
C ALA A 232 -3.26 23.66 0.75
N CYS A 233 -3.11 24.58 1.73
CA CYS A 233 -4.22 24.99 2.58
C CYS A 233 -5.36 25.60 1.76
N ALA A 234 -5.07 26.56 0.88
CA ALA A 234 -6.06 27.24 0.08
C ALA A 234 -6.81 26.30 -0.87
N THR A 235 -6.07 25.40 -1.57
CA THR A 235 -6.66 24.42 -2.48
C THR A 235 -7.60 23.45 -1.78
N LEU A 236 -7.20 22.92 -0.63
CA LEU A 236 -8.03 21.98 0.13
C LEU A 236 -9.24 22.68 0.74
N THR A 237 -9.04 23.87 1.33
CA THR A 237 -10.14 24.66 1.93
C THR A 237 -11.18 25.07 0.88
N ALA A 238 -10.78 25.44 -0.34
CA ALA A 238 -11.69 25.73 -1.44
C ALA A 238 -12.60 24.53 -1.80
N ARG A 239 -12.19 23.32 -1.46
CA ARG A 239 -12.98 22.07 -1.62
C ARG A 239 -13.77 21.69 -0.36
N GLY A 240 -13.75 22.50 0.68
CA GLY A 240 -14.35 22.18 1.98
C GLY A 240 -13.60 21.11 2.77
N VAL A 241 -12.33 20.86 2.44
CA VAL A 241 -11.44 19.87 3.08
C VAL A 241 -10.48 20.60 4.00
N ASP A 242 -10.33 20.10 5.23
CA ASP A 242 -9.39 20.65 6.19
C ASP A 242 -8.04 19.95 6.15
N LEU A 243 -7.00 20.71 6.50
CA LEU A 243 -5.62 20.22 6.53
C LEU A 243 -5.04 20.27 7.95
N ILE A 244 -4.30 19.23 8.30
CA ILE A 244 -3.36 19.20 9.41
C ILE A 244 -1.99 18.83 8.84
N SER A 245 -1.02 19.73 8.95
CA SER A 245 0.32 19.49 8.42
C SER A 245 1.37 20.06 9.36
N ARG A 246 2.62 19.69 9.15
CA ARG A 246 3.75 20.30 9.83
C ARG A 246 4.27 21.48 9.01
N VAL A 247 4.58 22.59 9.68
CA VAL A 247 5.23 23.73 9.04
C VAL A 247 6.68 23.83 9.50
N HIS A 248 7.53 24.44 8.68
CA HIS A 248 8.91 24.68 9.06
C HIS A 248 8.97 25.77 10.14
N THR A 249 9.66 25.53 11.28
CA THR A 249 9.76 26.48 12.39
C THR A 249 10.32 27.84 12.00
N ARG A 250 11.19 27.91 10.99
CA ARG A 250 11.71 29.17 10.44
C ARG A 250 10.67 30.01 9.68
N GLN A 251 9.56 29.40 9.27
CA GLN A 251 8.46 30.09 8.57
C GLN A 251 7.37 30.58 9.52
N THR A 252 7.53 30.35 10.83
CA THR A 252 6.54 30.69 11.84
C THR A 252 7.01 31.88 12.67
N ASP A 253 6.36 33.03 12.48
CA ASP A 253 6.57 34.20 13.37
C ASP A 253 5.51 34.19 14.48
N TRP A 254 5.93 33.76 15.69
CA TRP A 254 5.04 33.70 16.84
C TRP A 254 4.65 35.09 17.40
N ARG A 255 5.20 36.17 16.87
CA ARG A 255 4.84 37.54 17.25
C ARG A 255 3.59 38.01 16.50
N ARG A 256 3.30 37.41 15.35
CA ARG A 256 2.16 37.77 14.47
C ARG A 256 0.92 36.95 14.78
N GLY A 257 -0.26 37.54 14.47
CA GLY A 257 -1.53 36.86 14.56
C GLY A 257 -2.20 36.93 15.94
N GLN A 258 -3.44 36.51 16.00
CA GLN A 258 -4.26 36.48 17.22
C GLN A 258 -3.84 35.33 18.11
N ARG A 259 -3.56 35.60 19.37
CA ARG A 259 -3.23 34.58 20.37
C ARG A 259 -4.50 33.84 20.82
N LEU A 260 -4.51 32.51 20.69
CA LEU A 260 -5.58 31.64 21.23
C LEU A 260 -5.17 30.96 22.53
N GLY A 261 -3.86 30.93 22.83
CA GLY A 261 -3.29 30.31 24.01
C GLY A 261 -1.77 30.38 24.00
N PRO A 262 -1.08 29.78 24.99
CA PRO A 262 0.38 29.84 25.08
C PRO A 262 1.10 29.33 23.84
N ASP A 263 0.61 28.25 23.28
CA ASP A 263 1.21 27.54 22.15
C ASP A 263 0.28 27.50 20.93
N GLN A 264 -0.67 28.47 20.79
CA GLN A 264 -1.63 28.50 19.69
C GLN A 264 -1.85 29.94 19.18
N ARG A 265 -1.90 30.08 17.83
CA ARG A 265 -2.19 31.37 17.18
C ARG A 265 -3.04 31.17 15.93
N LEU A 266 -3.89 32.16 15.64
CA LEU A 266 -4.47 32.34 14.31
C LEU A 266 -3.56 33.31 13.54
N VAL A 267 -3.18 32.89 12.33
CA VAL A 267 -2.29 33.66 11.46
C VAL A 267 -2.92 33.78 10.08
N VAL A 268 -2.87 34.96 9.48
CA VAL A 268 -3.30 35.16 8.10
C VAL A 268 -2.08 34.97 7.19
N TRP A 269 -2.22 34.07 6.24
CA TRP A 269 -1.23 33.83 5.19
C TRP A 269 -1.68 34.48 3.90
N PRO A 270 -0.93 35.44 3.37
CA PRO A 270 -1.23 36.04 2.07
C PRO A 270 -0.88 35.07 0.94
N LYS A 271 -1.59 35.21 -0.18
CA LYS A 271 -1.26 34.52 -1.43
C LYS A 271 0.16 34.90 -1.86
N THR A 272 0.95 33.91 -2.25
CA THR A 272 2.32 34.14 -2.71
C THR A 272 2.30 34.93 -4.02
N ARG A 273 3.31 35.79 -4.24
CA ARG A 273 3.39 36.59 -5.49
C ARG A 273 3.63 35.70 -6.72
N GLN A 274 4.39 34.64 -6.54
CA GLN A 274 4.72 33.71 -7.61
C GLN A 274 3.64 32.64 -7.72
N GLN A 275 3.14 32.42 -8.94
CA GLN A 275 2.23 31.33 -9.26
C GLN A 275 2.89 30.00 -8.94
N SER A 276 2.11 29.09 -8.38
CA SER A 276 2.56 27.72 -8.15
C SER A 276 2.68 26.95 -9.48
N ALA A 277 3.80 26.26 -9.67
CA ALA A 277 4.04 25.45 -10.86
C ALA A 277 3.05 24.26 -11.03
N TYR A 278 2.23 23.96 -10.02
CA TYR A 278 1.27 22.84 -10.04
C TYR A 278 -0.16 23.28 -10.38
N LEU A 279 -0.39 24.58 -10.47
CA LEU A 279 -1.70 25.16 -10.80
C LEU A 279 -1.61 25.87 -12.15
N ASP A 280 -2.61 25.67 -12.97
CA ASP A 280 -2.77 26.52 -14.14
C ASP A 280 -3.19 27.96 -13.75
N ALA A 281 -3.21 28.87 -14.69
CA ALA A 281 -3.49 30.29 -14.43
C ALA A 281 -4.92 30.50 -13.89
N ALA A 282 -5.90 29.72 -14.34
CA ALA A 282 -7.28 29.80 -13.89
C ALA A 282 -7.42 29.31 -12.44
N GLN A 283 -6.88 28.13 -12.14
CA GLN A 283 -6.83 27.56 -10.79
C GLN A 283 -6.10 28.49 -9.82
N TRP A 284 -5.01 29.12 -10.28
CA TRP A 284 -4.29 30.09 -9.47
C TRP A 284 -5.13 31.34 -9.19
N ALA A 285 -5.84 31.84 -10.19
CA ALA A 285 -6.69 33.01 -10.05
C ALA A 285 -7.84 32.81 -9.04
N GLU A 286 -8.42 31.60 -9.02
CA GLU A 286 -9.51 31.20 -8.12
C GLU A 286 -9.09 31.13 -6.64
N LEU A 287 -7.79 30.99 -6.34
CA LEU A 287 -7.34 30.95 -4.96
C LEU A 287 -7.55 32.31 -4.27
N PRO A 288 -8.01 32.31 -3.00
CA PRO A 288 -8.23 33.52 -2.24
C PRO A 288 -6.95 34.34 -2.07
N ALA A 289 -7.08 35.66 -1.93
CA ALA A 289 -5.94 36.55 -1.70
C ALA A 289 -5.21 36.28 -0.40
N GLN A 290 -5.89 35.67 0.58
CA GLN A 290 -5.34 35.27 1.87
C GLN A 290 -6.18 34.16 2.49
N ILE A 291 -5.58 33.40 3.39
CA ILE A 291 -6.25 32.38 4.21
C ILE A 291 -5.90 32.57 5.68
N THR A 292 -6.83 32.25 6.56
CA THR A 292 -6.54 32.13 7.98
C THR A 292 -6.18 30.69 8.31
N VAL A 293 -5.10 30.51 9.06
CA VAL A 293 -4.65 29.20 9.55
C VAL A 293 -4.39 29.25 11.04
N ARG A 294 -4.52 28.13 11.70
CA ARG A 294 -4.17 27.97 13.11
C ARG A 294 -2.81 27.27 13.22
N LEU A 295 -1.88 27.89 13.95
CA LEU A 295 -0.60 27.33 14.30
C LEU A 295 -0.66 26.76 15.71
N ILE A 296 -0.14 25.55 15.88
CA ILE A 296 -0.05 24.84 17.17
C ILE A 296 1.38 24.40 17.40
N ARG A 297 2.01 24.89 18.46
CA ARG A 297 3.33 24.48 18.88
C ARG A 297 3.22 23.25 19.78
N VAL A 298 3.97 22.22 19.47
CA VAL A 298 3.97 20.95 20.19
C VAL A 298 5.36 20.66 20.70
N ARG A 299 5.50 20.48 22.02
CA ARG A 299 6.72 19.99 22.62
C ARG A 299 6.65 18.49 22.80
N VAL A 300 7.49 17.75 22.08
CA VAL A 300 7.53 16.29 22.14
C VAL A 300 8.55 15.89 23.24
N ARG A 301 8.05 15.33 24.32
CA ARG A 301 8.89 14.85 25.45
C ARG A 301 9.17 13.34 25.38
N GLN A 302 8.62 12.65 24.38
CA GLN A 302 8.76 11.20 24.26
C GLN A 302 10.17 10.84 23.75
N LYS A 303 10.84 9.92 24.45
CA LYS A 303 12.10 9.32 24.00
C LYS A 303 11.91 8.68 22.61
N GLY A 304 12.92 8.79 21.76
CA GLY A 304 12.85 8.27 20.40
C GLY A 304 12.38 9.27 19.33
N PHE A 305 11.74 10.36 19.71
CA PHE A 305 11.44 11.45 18.79
C PHE A 305 12.63 12.38 18.59
N ARG A 306 13.00 12.61 17.31
CA ARG A 306 14.10 13.52 16.96
C ARG A 306 13.76 14.98 17.17
N ALA A 307 12.51 15.34 16.91
CA ALA A 307 12.05 16.70 17.02
C ALA A 307 11.56 16.96 18.44
N ARG A 308 12.26 17.82 19.16
CA ARG A 308 11.84 18.29 20.48
C ARG A 308 10.67 19.28 20.39
N GLU A 309 10.54 19.97 19.28
CA GLU A 309 9.47 20.91 19.00
C GLU A 309 8.96 20.71 17.57
N LEU A 310 7.65 20.67 17.41
CA LEU A 310 6.93 20.64 16.14
C LEU A 310 6.00 21.85 16.10
N VAL A 311 5.85 22.45 14.93
CA VAL A 311 4.78 23.41 14.69
C VAL A 311 3.83 22.80 13.66
N LEU A 312 2.60 22.63 14.06
CA LEU A 312 1.52 22.20 13.17
C LEU A 312 0.78 23.41 12.64
N VAL A 313 0.37 23.35 11.39
CA VAL A 313 -0.60 24.24 10.76
C VAL A 313 -1.86 23.46 10.48
N THR A 314 -3.00 24.11 10.70
CA THR A 314 -4.30 23.53 10.40
C THR A 314 -5.29 24.61 9.96
N THR A 315 -6.27 24.21 9.14
CA THR A 315 -7.43 25.02 8.77
C THR A 315 -8.60 24.84 9.73
N LEU A 316 -8.48 23.95 10.72
CA LEU A 316 -9.42 23.78 11.83
C LEU A 316 -9.24 24.92 12.85
N LEU A 317 -9.95 26.02 12.64
CA LEU A 317 -9.67 27.28 13.33
C LEU A 317 -10.19 27.35 14.76
N ASP A 318 -11.38 26.76 15.03
CA ASP A 318 -12.06 26.84 16.32
C ASP A 318 -11.40 25.91 17.37
N PRO A 319 -10.80 26.46 18.45
CA PRO A 319 -10.18 25.65 19.48
C PRO A 319 -11.18 24.91 20.40
N ALA A 320 -12.43 25.35 20.47
CA ALA A 320 -13.47 24.68 21.25
C ALA A 320 -13.98 23.42 20.54
N LEU A 321 -14.23 23.52 19.23
CA LEU A 321 -14.64 22.38 18.42
C LEU A 321 -13.47 21.41 18.15
N TYR A 322 -12.27 21.93 17.96
CA TYR A 322 -11.07 21.17 17.62
C TYR A 322 -9.94 21.43 18.64
N PRO A 323 -10.00 20.82 19.82
CA PRO A 323 -8.95 20.98 20.82
C PRO A 323 -7.56 20.63 20.26
N ALA A 324 -6.55 21.42 20.59
CA ALA A 324 -5.18 21.21 20.10
C ALA A 324 -4.67 19.80 20.41
N ALA A 325 -5.03 19.24 21.56
CA ALA A 325 -4.64 17.87 21.93
C ALA A 325 -5.14 16.82 20.93
N GLN A 326 -6.37 16.97 20.40
CA GLN A 326 -6.92 16.06 19.41
C GLN A 326 -6.21 16.19 18.06
N ILE A 327 -5.92 17.43 17.63
CA ILE A 327 -5.16 17.70 16.39
C ILE A 327 -3.75 17.09 16.48
N VAL A 328 -3.07 17.31 17.61
CA VAL A 328 -1.73 16.76 17.86
C VAL A 328 -1.76 15.23 17.87
N ALA A 329 -2.72 14.63 18.57
CA ALA A 329 -2.89 13.18 18.62
C ALA A 329 -3.15 12.59 17.23
N ALA A 330 -3.99 13.25 16.41
CA ALA A 330 -4.27 12.84 15.04
C ALA A 330 -2.99 12.91 14.17
N TYR A 331 -2.24 14.02 14.26
CA TYR A 331 -0.98 14.15 13.52
C TYR A 331 0.06 13.11 13.93
N LEU A 332 0.21 12.84 15.21
CA LEU A 332 1.16 11.84 15.70
C LEU A 332 0.78 10.42 15.27
N ARG A 333 -0.51 10.13 15.08
CA ARG A 333 -0.96 8.85 14.50
C ARG A 333 -0.50 8.63 13.06
N ARG A 334 -0.13 9.67 12.31
CA ARG A 334 0.46 9.55 10.96
C ARG A 334 1.63 8.56 10.93
N TRP A 335 2.45 8.52 11.97
CA TRP A 335 3.58 7.58 12.08
C TRP A 335 3.18 6.11 12.01
N ARG A 336 1.94 5.78 12.41
CA ARG A 336 1.42 4.40 12.26
C ARG A 336 1.19 4.04 10.81
N LEU A 337 0.90 5.01 9.97
CA LEU A 337 0.69 4.79 8.53
C LEU A 337 2.02 4.70 7.76
N GLU A 338 3.11 5.25 8.28
CA GLU A 338 4.46 4.93 7.79
C GLU A 338 4.73 3.41 7.89
N MET A 339 4.21 2.73 8.93
CA MET A 339 4.27 1.27 9.02
C MET A 339 3.42 0.58 7.93
N CYS A 340 2.26 1.12 7.57
CA CYS A 340 1.45 0.58 6.47
C CYS A 340 2.17 0.71 5.12
N LEU A 341 2.88 1.81 4.91
CA LEU A 341 3.71 1.98 3.71
C LEU A 341 4.90 1.01 3.72
N ASP A 342 5.50 0.74 4.89
CA ASP A 342 6.55 -0.26 5.04
C ASP A 342 6.03 -1.67 4.78
N ASP A 343 4.84 -2.03 5.27
CA ASP A 343 4.16 -3.29 4.95
C ASP A 343 3.95 -3.47 3.44
N LEU A 344 3.53 -2.41 2.74
CA LEU A 344 3.41 -2.41 1.28
C LEU A 344 4.77 -2.64 0.59
N LYS A 345 5.80 -1.92 1.01
CA LYS A 345 7.12 -1.96 0.40
C LYS A 345 7.84 -3.27 0.66
N THR A 346 7.95 -3.65 1.93
CA THR A 346 8.82 -4.75 2.36
C THR A 346 8.08 -6.08 2.38
N THR A 347 6.84 -6.12 2.89
CA THR A 347 6.10 -7.37 3.06
C THR A 347 5.41 -7.80 1.78
N LEU A 348 4.76 -6.87 1.06
CA LEU A 348 4.11 -7.14 -0.22
C LEU A 348 5.02 -6.94 -1.43
N GLY A 349 6.12 -6.22 -1.30
CA GLY A 349 7.14 -6.07 -2.34
C GLY A 349 6.88 -4.95 -3.34
N LEU A 350 6.22 -3.87 -2.93
CA LEU A 350 6.06 -2.67 -3.77
C LEU A 350 7.41 -2.07 -4.20
N ASP A 351 8.48 -2.25 -3.42
CA ASP A 351 9.84 -1.84 -3.79
C ASP A 351 10.49 -2.73 -4.86
N ALA A 352 9.86 -3.86 -5.23
CA ALA A 352 10.39 -4.85 -6.14
C ALA A 352 9.41 -5.17 -7.28
N LEU A 353 8.86 -4.12 -7.91
CA LEU A 353 7.98 -4.24 -9.07
C LEU A 353 8.69 -5.00 -10.20
N ARG A 354 7.94 -5.82 -10.94
CA ARG A 354 8.49 -6.77 -11.93
C ARG A 354 7.97 -6.58 -13.33
N CYS A 355 6.88 -5.86 -13.48
CA CYS A 355 6.28 -5.62 -14.78
C CYS A 355 7.17 -4.69 -15.62
N GLN A 356 7.26 -4.99 -16.92
CA GLN A 356 8.25 -4.38 -17.80
C GLN A 356 7.71 -3.23 -18.68
N SER A 357 6.41 -2.92 -18.55
CA SER A 357 5.80 -1.80 -19.26
C SER A 357 5.01 -0.90 -18.29
N PRO A 358 4.89 0.41 -18.56
CA PRO A 358 4.17 1.35 -17.71
C PRO A 358 2.76 0.90 -17.39
N ALA A 359 1.99 0.47 -18.39
CA ALA A 359 0.62 0.01 -18.22
C ALA A 359 0.52 -1.21 -17.27
N MET A 360 1.50 -2.12 -17.31
CA MET A 360 1.53 -3.27 -16.41
C MET A 360 2.04 -2.91 -15.02
N ILE A 361 2.98 -1.96 -14.89
CA ILE A 361 3.39 -1.38 -13.60
C ILE A 361 2.19 -0.79 -12.86
N HIS A 362 1.33 -0.04 -13.56
CA HIS A 362 0.13 0.55 -12.95
C HIS A 362 -0.83 -0.53 -12.42
N ARG A 363 -1.04 -1.61 -13.18
CA ARG A 363 -1.87 -2.75 -12.74
C ARG A 363 -1.23 -3.50 -11.56
N GLU A 364 0.09 -3.65 -11.57
CA GLU A 364 0.84 -4.30 -10.48
C GLU A 364 0.73 -3.50 -9.18
N ILE A 365 0.89 -2.17 -9.25
CA ILE A 365 0.67 -1.27 -8.11
C ILE A 365 -0.75 -1.43 -7.58
N LEU A 366 -1.78 -1.32 -8.43
CA LEU A 366 -3.17 -1.47 -8.01
C LEU A 366 -3.43 -2.83 -7.35
N ALA A 367 -2.91 -3.91 -7.92
CA ALA A 367 -3.06 -5.25 -7.35
C ALA A 367 -2.40 -5.38 -5.97
N LEU A 368 -1.24 -4.74 -5.76
CA LEU A 368 -0.56 -4.68 -4.46
C LEU A 368 -1.36 -3.86 -3.44
N LEU A 369 -1.91 -2.71 -3.84
CA LEU A 369 -2.74 -1.88 -2.97
C LEU A 369 -4.03 -2.59 -2.57
N ILE A 370 -4.68 -3.32 -3.50
CA ILE A 370 -5.85 -4.14 -3.21
C ILE A 370 -5.49 -5.27 -2.26
N ALA A 371 -4.39 -5.99 -2.52
CA ALA A 371 -3.92 -7.07 -1.64
C ALA A 371 -3.67 -6.56 -0.22
N HIS A 372 -3.06 -5.38 -0.07
CA HIS A 372 -2.89 -4.71 1.21
C HIS A 372 -4.23 -4.47 1.91
N ASN A 373 -5.20 -3.89 1.21
CA ASN A 373 -6.53 -3.61 1.76
C ASN A 373 -7.25 -4.88 2.22
N LEU A 374 -7.13 -5.97 1.48
CA LEU A 374 -7.73 -7.26 1.85
C LEU A 374 -7.12 -7.81 3.15
N VAL A 375 -5.80 -7.73 3.30
CA VAL A 375 -5.12 -8.12 4.55
C VAL A 375 -5.58 -7.22 5.70
N ARG A 376 -5.65 -5.90 5.49
CA ARG A 376 -6.15 -4.96 6.50
C ARG A 376 -7.60 -5.23 6.89
N ALA A 377 -8.46 -5.63 5.95
CA ALA A 377 -9.85 -6.00 6.26
C ALA A 377 -9.95 -7.24 7.15
N VAL A 378 -9.08 -8.25 6.92
CA VAL A 378 -9.00 -9.44 7.80
C VAL A 378 -8.48 -9.07 9.18
N MET A 379 -7.46 -8.21 9.26
CA MET A 379 -6.97 -7.67 10.54
C MET A 379 -8.08 -6.92 11.30
N ALA A 380 -8.87 -6.08 10.59
CA ALA A 380 -9.98 -5.35 11.19
C ALA A 380 -11.09 -6.29 11.70
N GLU A 381 -11.35 -7.38 10.99
CA GLU A 381 -12.29 -8.40 11.43
C GLU A 381 -11.80 -9.11 12.70
N ALA A 382 -10.52 -9.50 12.76
CA ALA A 382 -9.91 -10.09 13.94
C ALA A 382 -9.91 -9.12 15.13
N ALA A 383 -9.57 -7.85 14.91
CA ALA A 383 -9.57 -6.80 15.90
C ALA A 383 -10.97 -6.62 16.53
N ARG A 384 -12.01 -6.58 15.67
CA ARG A 384 -13.40 -6.45 16.09
C ARG A 384 -13.90 -7.70 16.84
N ALA A 385 -13.60 -8.90 16.33
CA ALA A 385 -14.07 -10.16 16.91
C ALA A 385 -13.48 -10.44 18.29
N HIS A 386 -12.28 -9.95 18.58
CA HIS A 386 -11.54 -10.22 19.81
C HIS A 386 -11.27 -8.98 20.67
N ALA A 387 -11.86 -7.83 20.33
CA ALA A 387 -11.73 -6.57 21.06
C ALA A 387 -10.26 -6.13 21.29
N VAL A 388 -9.38 -6.37 20.29
CA VAL A 388 -7.99 -5.94 20.34
C VAL A 388 -7.76 -4.73 19.43
N PRO A 389 -6.82 -3.82 19.75
CA PRO A 389 -6.52 -2.69 18.89
C PRO A 389 -5.98 -3.14 17.53
N LEU A 390 -6.58 -2.67 16.42
CA LEU A 390 -6.20 -3.02 15.06
C LEU A 390 -4.70 -2.79 14.77
N GLU A 391 -4.17 -1.71 15.30
CA GLU A 391 -2.77 -1.31 15.13
C GLU A 391 -1.76 -2.24 15.83
N ARG A 392 -2.25 -3.14 16.67
CA ARG A 392 -1.42 -4.12 17.37
C ARG A 392 -1.35 -5.47 16.68
N ILE A 393 -2.25 -5.75 15.73
CA ILE A 393 -2.21 -7.00 14.97
C ILE A 393 -1.05 -6.95 13.96
N SER A 394 -0.29 -8.05 13.89
CA SER A 394 0.84 -8.19 12.97
C SER A 394 0.37 -8.33 11.53
N PHE A 395 0.81 -7.44 10.62
CA PHE A 395 0.51 -7.53 9.18
C PHE A 395 1.17 -8.79 8.57
N THR A 396 2.45 -9.00 8.85
CA THR A 396 3.19 -10.18 8.38
C THR A 396 2.59 -11.46 8.94
N GLY A 397 2.25 -11.49 10.24
CA GLY A 397 1.57 -12.63 10.86
C GLY A 397 0.23 -12.92 10.22
N THR A 398 -0.54 -11.86 9.85
CA THR A 398 -1.81 -12.01 9.12
C THR A 398 -1.59 -12.63 7.73
N MET A 399 -0.55 -12.19 7.02
CA MET A 399 -0.20 -12.78 5.71
C MET A 399 0.14 -14.28 5.83
N ASP A 400 0.92 -14.65 6.84
CA ASP A 400 1.33 -16.04 7.06
C ASP A 400 0.15 -16.92 7.52
N ALA A 401 -0.72 -16.40 8.38
CA ALA A 401 -1.95 -17.07 8.77
C ALA A 401 -2.90 -17.25 7.56
N LEU A 402 -3.10 -16.21 6.74
CA LEU A 402 -3.89 -16.32 5.51
C LEU A 402 -3.37 -17.41 4.58
N ARG A 403 -2.05 -17.50 4.38
CA ARG A 403 -1.45 -18.54 3.54
C ARG A 403 -1.66 -19.94 4.11
N SER A 404 -1.51 -20.10 5.43
CA SER A 404 -1.61 -21.39 6.11
C SER A 404 -3.06 -21.87 6.23
N PHE A 405 -3.95 -21.00 6.76
CA PHE A 405 -5.34 -21.34 6.99
C PHE A 405 -6.15 -21.45 5.70
N SER A 406 -5.82 -20.67 4.66
CA SER A 406 -6.50 -20.80 3.35
C SER A 406 -6.38 -22.23 2.82
N ARG A 407 -5.23 -22.88 2.98
CA ARG A 407 -5.08 -24.29 2.58
C ARG A 407 -5.96 -25.21 3.41
N ALA A 408 -5.98 -25.06 4.74
CA ALA A 408 -6.79 -25.90 5.62
C ALA A 408 -8.30 -25.71 5.37
N ILE A 409 -8.74 -24.46 5.20
CA ILE A 409 -10.12 -24.13 4.86
C ILE A 409 -10.51 -24.73 3.52
N ALA A 410 -9.59 -24.70 2.58
CA ALA A 410 -9.76 -25.25 1.25
C ALA A 410 -9.88 -26.78 1.24
N GLN A 411 -9.19 -27.47 2.12
CA GLN A 411 -9.21 -28.92 2.20
C GLN A 411 -10.49 -29.51 2.82
N THR A 412 -11.37 -28.66 3.37
CA THR A 412 -12.64 -29.11 3.93
C THR A 412 -13.84 -28.69 3.12
N ALA A 413 -14.73 -29.64 2.84
CA ALA A 413 -15.99 -29.42 2.14
C ALA A 413 -17.11 -28.92 3.06
N ARG A 414 -16.94 -29.04 4.38
CA ARG A 414 -17.99 -28.77 5.37
C ARG A 414 -18.04 -27.28 5.73
N PRO A 415 -19.12 -26.52 5.41
CA PRO A 415 -19.20 -25.09 5.70
C PRO A 415 -18.96 -24.75 7.19
N ARG A 416 -19.50 -25.53 8.10
CA ARG A 416 -19.29 -25.35 9.57
C ARG A 416 -17.83 -25.48 9.95
N GLN A 417 -17.09 -26.41 9.35
CA GLN A 417 -15.67 -26.60 9.62
C GLN A 417 -14.84 -25.47 8.99
N GLN A 418 -15.22 -24.96 7.83
CA GLN A 418 -14.61 -23.76 7.23
C GLN A 418 -14.78 -22.54 8.12
N GLN A 419 -16.00 -22.33 8.65
CA GLN A 419 -16.27 -21.24 9.58
C GLN A 419 -15.45 -21.36 10.87
N ARG A 420 -15.35 -22.58 11.42
CA ARG A 420 -14.50 -22.86 12.60
C ARG A 420 -13.04 -22.53 12.34
N LEU A 421 -12.49 -22.95 11.21
CA LEU A 421 -11.10 -22.66 10.83
C LEU A 421 -10.88 -21.15 10.61
N TRP A 422 -11.85 -20.47 10.04
CA TRP A 422 -11.81 -19.00 9.89
C TRP A 422 -11.80 -18.32 11.27
N ALA A 423 -12.71 -18.70 12.16
CA ALA A 423 -12.75 -18.16 13.52
C ALA A 423 -11.45 -18.43 14.29
N GLU A 424 -10.87 -19.63 14.13
CA GLU A 424 -9.59 -19.97 14.75
C GLU A 424 -8.44 -19.15 14.17
N MET A 425 -8.41 -18.88 12.86
CA MET A 425 -7.45 -17.97 12.26
C MET A 425 -7.56 -16.58 12.88
N LEU A 426 -8.77 -16.01 12.99
CA LEU A 426 -8.97 -14.69 13.60
C LEU A 426 -8.50 -14.67 15.07
N ARG A 427 -8.71 -15.75 15.82
CA ARG A 427 -8.20 -15.88 17.19
C ARG A 427 -6.67 -15.87 17.24
N VAL A 428 -6.02 -16.62 16.34
CA VAL A 428 -4.56 -16.63 16.22
C VAL A 428 -4.02 -15.24 15.89
N LEU A 429 -4.65 -14.52 14.96
CA LEU A 429 -4.28 -13.16 14.61
C LEU A 429 -4.38 -12.20 15.78
N ALA A 430 -5.45 -12.32 16.58
CA ALA A 430 -5.65 -11.49 17.76
C ALA A 430 -4.65 -11.79 18.89
N ALA A 431 -4.00 -12.95 18.88
CA ALA A 431 -2.94 -13.33 19.80
C ALA A 431 -1.55 -12.87 19.34
N ASP A 432 -1.33 -12.71 18.02
CA ASP A 432 -0.04 -12.26 17.43
C ASP A 432 0.05 -10.73 17.39
N LEU A 433 0.21 -10.14 18.58
CA LEU A 433 0.24 -8.69 18.75
C LEU A 433 1.67 -8.14 18.62
N VAL A 434 1.82 -7.12 17.79
CA VAL A 434 3.07 -6.34 17.72
C VAL A 434 3.41 -5.79 19.10
N PRO A 435 4.61 -6.03 19.64
CA PRO A 435 4.98 -5.57 20.97
C PRO A 435 5.03 -4.05 21.05
N LEU A 436 4.48 -3.48 22.15
CA LEU A 436 4.65 -2.07 22.45
C LEU A 436 6.11 -1.81 22.83
N ARG A 437 6.75 -0.87 22.14
CA ARG A 437 8.13 -0.45 22.41
C ARG A 437 8.15 1.06 22.63
N PRO A 438 7.65 1.55 23.77
CA PRO A 438 7.39 2.99 24.00
C PRO A 438 8.65 3.85 23.92
N ASP A 439 9.79 3.36 24.32
CA ASP A 439 11.04 4.15 24.39
C ASP A 439 12.08 3.72 23.34
N ARG A 440 11.63 3.07 22.27
CA ARG A 440 12.55 2.62 21.22
C ARG A 440 13.15 3.81 20.49
N TRP A 441 14.47 3.97 20.62
CA TRP A 441 15.24 4.89 19.83
C TRP A 441 16.11 4.10 18.84
N GLU A 442 15.91 4.31 17.55
CA GLU A 442 16.74 3.71 16.52
C GLU A 442 17.46 4.79 15.73
N PRO A 443 18.79 4.73 15.66
CA PRO A 443 19.53 5.60 14.75
C PRO A 443 19.18 5.23 13.32
N ARG A 444 18.93 6.24 12.45
CA ARG A 444 18.72 6.03 11.01
C ARG A 444 20.05 5.71 10.30
N VAL A 445 20.76 4.70 10.81
CA VAL A 445 22.04 4.24 10.29
C VAL A 445 21.92 2.74 10.08
N VAL A 446 22.26 2.26 8.91
CA VAL A 446 22.31 0.84 8.59
C VAL A 446 23.74 0.40 8.35
N LYS A 447 24.06 -0.84 8.72
CA LYS A 447 25.35 -1.44 8.38
C LYS A 447 25.46 -1.53 6.86
N HIS A 448 26.57 -1.03 6.32
CA HIS A 448 26.86 -1.18 4.90
C HIS A 448 27.13 -2.66 4.59
N ARG A 449 26.34 -3.25 3.70
CA ARG A 449 26.63 -4.59 3.16
C ARG A 449 27.61 -4.44 2.02
N PRO A 450 28.76 -5.11 2.02
CA PRO A 450 29.65 -5.10 0.88
C PRO A 450 28.90 -5.66 -0.34
N LYS A 451 29.11 -5.04 -1.49
CA LYS A 451 28.51 -5.46 -2.76
C LYS A 451 29.48 -6.38 -3.46
N THR A 452 29.00 -7.48 -3.98
CA THR A 452 29.80 -8.46 -4.74
C THR A 452 30.36 -7.85 -6.03
N TYR A 453 29.61 -6.91 -6.64
CA TYR A 453 30.00 -6.26 -7.89
C TYR A 453 29.99 -4.73 -7.74
N PRO A 454 30.91 -4.03 -8.44
CA PRO A 454 30.89 -2.56 -8.48
C PRO A 454 29.60 -2.03 -9.12
N ARG A 455 29.26 -0.77 -8.81
CA ARG A 455 28.14 -0.09 -9.47
C ARG A 455 28.49 0.19 -10.93
N LEU A 456 27.48 0.16 -11.80
CA LEU A 456 27.61 0.62 -13.16
C LEU A 456 28.00 2.11 -13.16
N ASN A 457 29.07 2.43 -13.89
CA ASN A 457 29.51 3.80 -14.17
C ASN A 457 29.44 4.15 -15.67
N ARG A 458 28.95 3.24 -16.51
CA ARG A 458 28.61 3.36 -17.93
C ARG A 458 27.53 2.34 -18.29
N PRO A 459 26.85 2.49 -19.44
CA PRO A 459 25.78 1.58 -19.87
C PRO A 459 26.24 0.12 -19.90
N ARG A 460 25.36 -0.80 -19.49
CA ARG A 460 25.68 -2.25 -19.42
C ARG A 460 26.13 -2.84 -20.76
N LEU A 461 25.66 -2.32 -21.90
CA LEU A 461 26.04 -2.79 -23.21
C LEU A 461 27.53 -2.56 -23.52
N GLU A 462 28.11 -1.47 -23.02
CA GLU A 462 29.52 -1.17 -23.18
C GLU A 462 30.43 -2.17 -22.46
N TYR A 463 29.93 -2.75 -21.31
CA TYR A 463 30.66 -3.80 -20.61
C TYR A 463 30.70 -5.13 -21.36
N ARG A 464 29.75 -5.40 -22.27
CA ARG A 464 29.74 -6.62 -23.07
C ARG A 464 30.86 -6.61 -24.17
N GLN A 465 31.34 -5.43 -24.50
CA GLN A 465 32.40 -5.25 -25.53
C GLN A 465 33.82 -5.38 -24.95
N VAL A 466 33.94 -5.44 -23.62
CA VAL A 466 35.22 -5.51 -22.92
C VAL A 466 35.53 -6.95 -22.52
N ARG A 467 36.67 -7.51 -22.86
CA ARG A 467 37.12 -8.83 -22.46
C ARG A 467 37.17 -8.92 -20.91
N HIS A 468 36.65 -9.99 -20.34
CA HIS A 468 36.37 -10.18 -18.90
C HIS A 468 37.56 -9.91 -17.97
N GLY A 469 38.82 -9.97 -18.43
CA GLY A 469 40.00 -9.77 -17.59
C GLY A 469 40.44 -8.32 -17.37
N SER A 470 39.96 -7.36 -18.18
CA SER A 470 40.45 -5.97 -18.13
C SER A 470 39.63 -5.03 -17.24
N LEU A 471 38.40 -5.39 -16.92
CA LEU A 471 37.48 -4.58 -16.11
C LEU A 471 37.84 -4.50 -14.63
N TYR A 472 38.52 -5.51 -14.10
CA TYR A 472 38.85 -5.62 -12.69
C TYR A 472 40.29 -5.16 -12.35
N ARG A 473 41.11 -4.91 -13.31
CA ARG A 473 42.40 -4.22 -13.10
C ARG A 473 42.17 -2.72 -13.09
N ARG A 474 41.61 -2.20 -11.99
CA ARG A 474 41.73 -0.77 -11.74
C ARG A 474 43.13 -0.48 -11.32
N THR A 475 43.80 0.33 -12.09
CA THR A 475 44.91 1.15 -11.65
C THR A 475 44.50 1.85 -10.37
N LYS A 476 45.20 1.53 -9.29
CA LYS A 476 45.21 2.35 -8.08
C LYS A 476 45.80 3.69 -8.50
N THR A 477 45.03 4.72 -8.58
CA THR A 477 45.44 6.10 -8.47
C THR A 477 44.96 6.61 -7.17
#